data_6416ca30532d15cfe05e6569249bac4c
#
_entry.id   6416ca30532d15cfe05e6569249bac4c
#
_cell.length_a   1.000
_cell.length_b   1.000
_cell.length_c   1.000
_cell.angle_alpha   90.00
_cell.angle_beta   90.00
_cell.angle_gamma   90.00
#
_symmetry.space_group_name_H-M   'P 1'
#
loop_
_entity.id
_entity.type
_entity.pdbx_description
1 polymer ?
#
loop_
_entity_poly.entity_id
_entity_poly.type
_entity_poly.pdbx_seq_one_letter_code
_entity_poly.pdbx_strand_id
1 'polypeptide(L)'
;MSNNLVEFNNISKFFGSVIALKDVTMHVKKGQIMCLLGDNGAGKSTLIKTLSGVHKPNEGEIIVEGKKTIFDSPRDALDMGIATVYQDLALVSLMSVTRNFFMGREPMKGFGPFKTFDVEKANSIASERMGQIGIDVRDPSQAVGTMSGGER
;
A
#
# COMPACT_ATOMS: atom_id res chain seq x y z
N MET A 1 -25.93 11.30 3.47
CA MET A 1 -24.69 10.65 3.83
C MET A 1 -23.66 11.03 2.77
N SER A 2 -22.48 11.47 3.15
CA SER A 2 -21.41 11.82 2.22
C SER A 2 -21.05 10.58 1.39
N ASN A 3 -20.97 10.73 0.06
CA ASN A 3 -20.55 9.62 -0.85
C ASN A 3 -19.02 9.59 -0.96
N ASN A 4 -18.33 10.25 -0.03
CA ASN A 4 -16.88 10.32 -0.02
C ASN A 4 -16.29 9.06 0.62
N LEU A 5 -15.37 8.44 -0.10
CA LEU A 5 -14.63 7.28 0.38
C LEU A 5 -13.48 7.71 1.30
N VAL A 6 -12.78 8.78 0.89
CA VAL A 6 -11.68 9.38 1.65
C VAL A 6 -11.86 10.88 1.66
N GLU A 7 -11.62 11.51 2.82
CA GLU A 7 -11.61 12.96 2.99
C GLU A 7 -10.36 13.37 3.76
N PHE A 8 -9.70 14.41 3.28
CA PHE A 8 -8.67 15.14 4.00
C PHE A 8 -9.25 16.50 4.40
N ASN A 9 -9.20 16.83 5.67
CA ASN A 9 -9.67 18.10 6.19
C ASN A 9 -8.51 18.85 6.84
N ASN A 10 -8.06 19.92 6.17
CA ASN A 10 -7.01 20.82 6.64
C ASN A 10 -5.70 20.09 7.02
N ILE A 11 -5.31 19.11 6.23
CA ILE A 11 -4.10 18.33 6.49
C ILE A 11 -2.86 19.20 6.30
N SER A 12 -2.06 19.29 7.36
CA SER A 12 -0.72 19.90 7.34
C SER A 12 0.34 18.89 7.75
N LYS A 13 1.49 18.92 7.07
CA LYS A 13 2.66 18.09 7.38
C LYS A 13 3.93 18.90 7.33
N PHE A 14 4.68 18.84 8.43
CA PHE A 14 5.95 19.53 8.59
C PHE A 14 7.07 18.51 8.83
N PHE A 15 8.24 18.78 8.26
CA PHE A 15 9.49 18.06 8.52
C PHE A 15 10.54 19.08 9.02
N GLY A 16 10.64 19.23 10.33
CA GLY A 16 11.42 20.31 10.93
C GLY A 16 10.89 21.68 10.48
N SER A 17 11.72 22.48 9.81
CA SER A 17 11.34 23.77 9.25
C SER A 17 10.69 23.71 7.87
N VAL A 18 10.64 22.52 7.25
CA VAL A 18 10.08 22.37 5.90
C VAL A 18 8.59 22.11 5.99
N ILE A 19 7.80 22.96 5.34
CA ILE A 19 6.36 22.80 5.18
C ILE A 19 6.13 21.94 3.94
N ALA A 20 5.79 20.67 4.12
CA ALA A 20 5.54 19.74 3.01
C ALA A 20 4.09 19.73 2.55
N LEU A 21 3.14 19.94 3.48
CA LEU A 21 1.71 20.13 3.21
C LEU A 21 1.21 21.23 4.15
N LYS A 22 0.30 22.06 3.65
CA LYS A 22 -0.36 23.11 4.46
C LYS A 22 -1.84 23.20 4.08
N ASP A 23 -2.71 23.00 5.07
CA ASP A 23 -4.16 23.17 4.99
C ASP A 23 -4.80 22.45 3.78
N VAL A 24 -4.31 21.24 3.44
CA VAL A 24 -4.81 20.48 2.29
C VAL A 24 -6.17 19.89 2.62
N THR A 25 -7.18 20.31 1.86
CA THR A 25 -8.54 19.75 1.94
C THR A 25 -8.92 19.18 0.59
N MET A 26 -9.29 17.89 0.57
CA MET A 26 -9.73 17.20 -0.63
C MET A 26 -10.58 15.98 -0.27
N HIS A 27 -11.30 15.46 -1.23
CA HIS A 27 -12.06 14.23 -1.05
C HIS A 27 -12.07 13.38 -2.33
N VAL A 28 -12.17 12.08 -2.15
CA VAL A 28 -12.34 11.10 -3.23
C VAL A 28 -13.62 10.34 -3.01
N LYS A 29 -14.49 10.31 -4.02
CA LYS A 29 -15.77 9.59 -3.97
C LYS A 29 -15.59 8.14 -4.38
N LYS A 30 -16.51 7.29 -3.96
CA LYS A 30 -16.55 5.90 -4.41
C LYS A 30 -16.69 5.82 -5.93
N GLY A 31 -15.84 5.01 -6.56
CA GLY A 31 -15.81 4.84 -8.03
C GLY A 31 -15.15 6.00 -8.80
N GLN A 32 -14.57 6.98 -8.10
CA GLN A 32 -13.88 8.11 -8.71
C GLN A 32 -12.39 7.80 -8.92
N ILE A 33 -11.86 8.25 -10.06
CA ILE A 33 -10.41 8.35 -10.30
C ILE A 33 -10.03 9.82 -10.09
N MET A 34 -9.08 10.06 -9.19
CA MET A 34 -8.54 11.40 -8.93
C MET A 34 -7.08 11.45 -9.35
N CYS A 35 -6.74 12.41 -10.20
CA CYS A 35 -5.37 12.69 -10.62
C CYS A 35 -4.79 13.82 -9.76
N LEU A 36 -3.65 13.55 -9.12
CA LEU A 36 -2.90 14.55 -8.34
C LEU A 36 -1.76 15.09 -9.20
N LEU A 37 -1.90 16.32 -9.67
CA LEU A 37 -0.95 17.00 -10.55
C LEU A 37 -0.21 18.10 -9.79
N GLY A 38 0.98 18.44 -10.26
CA GLY A 38 1.83 19.50 -9.69
C GLY A 38 3.31 19.25 -9.94
N ASP A 39 4.13 20.26 -9.72
CA ASP A 39 5.57 20.23 -9.91
C ASP A 39 6.29 19.30 -8.91
N ASN A 40 7.59 19.04 -9.17
CA ASN A 40 8.43 18.35 -8.22
C ASN A 40 8.55 19.18 -6.94
N GLY A 41 8.39 18.53 -5.79
CA GLY A 41 8.38 19.23 -4.49
C GLY A 41 7.01 19.80 -4.06
N ALA A 42 5.95 19.72 -4.87
CA ALA A 42 4.61 20.22 -4.54
C ALA A 42 3.88 19.41 -3.45
N GLY A 43 4.54 18.47 -2.77
CA GLY A 43 3.94 17.69 -1.67
C GLY A 43 3.13 16.47 -2.09
N LYS A 44 3.02 16.14 -3.40
CA LYS A 44 2.22 15.00 -3.89
C LYS A 44 2.58 13.67 -3.20
N SER A 45 3.87 13.34 -3.16
CA SER A 45 4.34 12.10 -2.52
C SER A 45 4.12 12.13 -1.01
N THR A 46 4.21 13.30 -0.36
CA THR A 46 3.92 13.46 1.06
C THR A 46 2.44 13.21 1.34
N LEU A 47 1.55 13.71 0.49
CA LEU A 47 0.11 13.50 0.61
C LEU A 47 -0.24 12.00 0.49
N ILE A 48 0.31 11.31 -0.52
CA ILE A 48 0.11 9.86 -0.69
C ILE A 48 0.70 9.08 0.50
N LYS A 49 1.89 9.45 0.97
CA LYS A 49 2.50 8.82 2.16
C LYS A 49 1.71 9.07 3.44
N THR A 50 1.00 10.19 3.53
CA THR A 50 0.09 10.47 4.65
C THR A 50 -1.17 9.60 4.55
N LEU A 51 -1.74 9.43 3.36
CA LEU A 51 -2.86 8.54 3.13
C LEU A 51 -2.51 7.06 3.40
N SER A 52 -1.31 6.66 3.01
CA SER A 52 -0.84 5.27 3.21
C SER A 52 -0.31 4.96 4.62
N GLY A 53 -0.43 5.91 5.57
CA GLY A 53 0.00 5.69 6.96
C GLY A 53 1.52 5.72 7.20
N VAL A 54 2.33 6.08 6.18
CA VAL A 54 3.78 6.26 6.34
C VAL A 54 4.10 7.52 7.14
N HIS A 55 3.28 8.56 6.98
CA HIS A 55 3.43 9.81 7.72
C HIS A 55 2.13 10.16 8.44
N LYS A 56 2.22 10.47 9.72
CA LYS A 56 1.10 11.10 10.44
C LYS A 56 1.04 12.59 10.07
N PRO A 57 -0.15 13.14 9.82
CA PRO A 57 -0.31 14.59 9.70
C PRO A 57 0.06 15.26 11.02
N ASN A 58 0.55 16.49 10.96
CA ASN A 58 0.75 17.33 12.15
C ASN A 58 -0.55 18.02 12.58
N GLU A 59 -1.39 18.36 11.58
CA GLU A 59 -2.67 19.03 11.77
C GLU A 59 -3.70 18.45 10.81
N GLY A 60 -4.98 18.68 11.13
CA GLY A 60 -6.10 18.20 10.34
C GLY A 60 -6.52 16.77 10.65
N GLU A 61 -7.40 16.22 9.82
CA GLU A 61 -7.93 14.88 10.03
C GLU A 61 -8.18 14.15 8.71
N ILE A 62 -8.03 12.83 8.76
CA ILE A 62 -8.36 11.92 7.66
C ILE A 62 -9.66 11.22 8.03
N ILE A 63 -10.61 11.20 7.10
CA ILE A 63 -11.87 10.48 7.26
C ILE A 63 -11.92 9.41 6.16
N VAL A 64 -12.15 8.16 6.54
CA VAL A 64 -12.32 7.04 5.63
C VAL A 64 -13.70 6.43 5.87
N GLU A 65 -14.51 6.36 4.82
CA GLU A 65 -15.90 5.88 4.88
C GLU A 65 -16.72 6.55 6.00
N GLY A 66 -16.55 7.86 6.17
CA GLY A 66 -17.24 8.66 7.17
C GLY A 66 -16.71 8.51 8.60
N LYS A 67 -15.63 7.74 8.81
CA LYS A 67 -15.01 7.56 10.13
C LYS A 67 -13.69 8.31 10.20
N LYS A 68 -13.53 9.18 11.22
CA LYS A 68 -12.25 9.79 11.53
C LYS A 68 -11.23 8.71 11.87
N THR A 69 -10.09 8.74 11.18
CA THR A 69 -9.10 7.68 11.22
C THR A 69 -7.71 8.27 11.46
N ILE A 70 -6.94 7.60 12.28
CA ILE A 70 -5.52 7.88 12.50
C ILE A 70 -4.76 6.60 12.12
N PHE A 71 -3.85 6.72 11.17
CA PHE A 71 -2.96 5.62 10.81
C PHE A 71 -1.68 5.72 11.62
N ASP A 72 -1.41 4.74 12.44
CA ASP A 72 -0.15 4.59 13.19
C ASP A 72 0.92 3.91 12.36
N SER A 73 0.50 3.16 11.35
CA SER A 73 1.37 2.40 10.46
C SER A 73 0.74 2.23 9.07
N PRO A 74 1.54 1.89 8.02
CA PRO A 74 1.01 1.51 6.71
C PRO A 74 0.09 0.30 6.75
N ARG A 75 0.24 -0.56 7.76
CA ARG A 75 -0.63 -1.71 7.95
C ARG A 75 -2.05 -1.30 8.29
N ASP A 76 -2.22 -0.28 9.11
CA ASP A 76 -3.55 0.23 9.49
C ASP A 76 -4.29 0.75 8.26
N ALA A 77 -3.59 1.50 7.38
CA ALA A 77 -4.16 1.99 6.13
C ALA A 77 -4.56 0.82 5.21
N LEU A 78 -3.69 -0.20 5.11
CA LEU A 78 -3.94 -1.38 4.31
C LEU A 78 -5.13 -2.22 4.85
N ASP A 79 -5.25 -2.35 6.17
CA ASP A 79 -6.37 -3.07 6.81
C ASP A 79 -7.70 -2.32 6.65
N MET A 80 -7.65 -1.01 6.38
CA MET A 80 -8.81 -0.20 5.96
C MET A 80 -9.04 -0.18 4.44
N GLY A 81 -8.32 -1.01 3.69
CA GLY A 81 -8.50 -1.17 2.24
C GLY A 81 -7.72 -0.16 1.39
N ILE A 82 -6.82 0.65 1.96
CA ILE A 82 -5.98 1.60 1.24
C ILE A 82 -4.70 0.88 0.80
N ALA A 83 -4.65 0.45 -0.45
CA ALA A 83 -3.44 -0.12 -1.05
C ALA A 83 -2.66 0.96 -1.81
N THR A 84 -1.35 0.98 -1.67
CA THR A 84 -0.48 1.97 -2.31
C THR A 84 0.59 1.27 -3.14
N VAL A 85 0.72 1.69 -4.39
CA VAL A 85 1.82 1.30 -5.27
C VAL A 85 2.79 2.47 -5.37
N TYR A 86 4.03 2.26 -4.99
CA TYR A 86 5.08 3.28 -5.08
C TYR A 86 5.82 3.17 -6.41
N GLN A 87 6.43 4.28 -6.83
CA GLN A 87 7.24 4.34 -8.06
C GLN A 87 8.43 3.37 -8.01
N ASP A 88 9.09 3.27 -6.86
CA ASP A 88 10.11 2.27 -6.63
C ASP A 88 9.43 0.96 -6.22
N LEU A 89 9.49 -0.03 -7.10
CA LEU A 89 8.98 -1.36 -6.80
C LEU A 89 9.82 -1.95 -5.67
N ALA A 90 9.23 -2.07 -4.50
CA ALA A 90 9.87 -2.66 -3.31
C ALA A 90 9.95 -4.18 -3.43
N LEU A 91 10.53 -4.68 -4.54
CA LEU A 91 10.76 -6.10 -4.76
C LEU A 91 12.11 -6.51 -4.17
N VAL A 92 12.10 -7.54 -3.35
CA VAL A 92 13.33 -8.16 -2.85
C VAL A 92 13.79 -9.19 -3.85
N SER A 93 14.79 -8.83 -4.66
CA SER A 93 15.26 -9.62 -5.80
C SER A 93 15.69 -11.05 -5.45
N LEU A 94 16.21 -11.26 -4.23
CA LEU A 94 16.65 -12.57 -3.75
C LEU A 94 15.51 -13.45 -3.22
N MET A 95 14.33 -12.87 -3.03
CA MET A 95 13.15 -13.63 -2.59
C MET A 95 12.37 -14.15 -3.78
N SER A 96 11.65 -15.26 -3.57
CA SER A 96 10.73 -15.81 -4.56
C SER A 96 9.55 -14.87 -4.84
N VAL A 97 8.89 -15.06 -5.98
CA VAL A 97 7.64 -14.38 -6.33
C VAL A 97 6.63 -14.49 -5.19
N THR A 98 6.40 -15.70 -4.71
CA THR A 98 5.47 -15.96 -3.60
C THR A 98 5.83 -15.21 -2.32
N ARG A 99 7.10 -15.16 -1.94
CA ARG A 99 7.52 -14.41 -0.74
C ARG A 99 7.37 -12.91 -0.90
N ASN A 100 7.65 -12.38 -2.08
CA ASN A 100 7.37 -10.97 -2.39
C ASN A 100 5.87 -10.67 -2.34
N PHE A 101 5.02 -11.56 -2.89
CA PHE A 101 3.57 -11.42 -2.92
C PHE A 101 2.95 -11.37 -1.52
N PHE A 102 3.46 -12.19 -0.59
CA PHE A 102 2.94 -12.30 0.77
C PHE A 102 3.73 -11.53 1.82
N MET A 103 4.64 -10.66 1.42
CA MET A 103 5.49 -9.92 2.37
C MET A 103 4.65 -9.21 3.46
N GLY A 104 4.85 -9.61 4.73
CA GLY A 104 4.10 -9.11 5.88
C GLY A 104 2.68 -9.69 6.05
N ARG A 105 2.27 -10.64 5.19
CA ARG A 105 0.96 -11.32 5.23
C ARG A 105 1.10 -12.82 4.92
N GLU A 106 2.20 -13.40 5.33
CA GLU A 106 2.55 -14.78 5.03
C GLU A 106 1.50 -15.75 5.59
N PRO A 107 0.93 -16.66 4.77
CA PRO A 107 0.10 -17.74 5.29
C PRO A 107 0.96 -18.66 6.15
N MET A 108 0.50 -18.88 7.38
CA MET A 108 1.22 -19.68 8.37
C MET A 108 0.50 -21.02 8.58
N LYS A 109 1.28 -22.08 8.78
CA LYS A 109 0.80 -23.40 9.24
C LYS A 109 1.46 -23.76 10.56
N GLY A 110 0.78 -24.62 11.34
CA GLY A 110 1.22 -25.03 12.67
C GLY A 110 0.49 -24.29 13.79
N PHE A 111 0.86 -24.59 15.04
CA PHE A 111 0.16 -24.10 16.24
C PHE A 111 1.14 -23.48 17.23
N GLY A 112 0.74 -22.40 17.88
CA GLY A 112 1.52 -21.74 18.92
C GLY A 112 2.90 -21.26 18.44
N PRO A 113 3.99 -21.59 19.16
CA PRO A 113 5.36 -21.20 18.80
C PRO A 113 5.93 -21.95 17.59
N PHE A 114 5.27 -23.01 17.13
CA PHE A 114 5.67 -23.82 15.97
C PHE A 114 4.99 -23.41 14.67
N LYS A 115 4.58 -22.16 14.56
CA LYS A 115 4.08 -21.60 13.30
C LYS A 115 5.21 -21.45 12.29
N THR A 116 5.01 -22.00 11.09
CA THR A 116 5.93 -21.89 9.97
C THR A 116 5.20 -21.37 8.74
N PHE A 117 5.94 -20.79 7.80
CA PHE A 117 5.38 -20.34 6.53
C PHE A 117 4.84 -21.51 5.72
N ASP A 118 3.58 -21.44 5.29
CA ASP A 118 2.95 -22.46 4.45
C ASP A 118 3.24 -22.18 2.99
N VAL A 119 4.37 -22.69 2.51
CA VAL A 119 4.88 -22.44 1.15
C VAL A 119 3.93 -22.97 0.09
N GLU A 120 3.36 -24.17 0.29
CA GLU A 120 2.47 -24.80 -0.69
C GLU A 120 1.19 -23.99 -0.88
N LYS A 121 0.54 -23.65 0.23
CA LYS A 121 -0.64 -22.79 0.21
C LYS A 121 -0.34 -21.42 -0.39
N ALA A 122 0.81 -20.82 -0.03
CA ALA A 122 1.24 -19.55 -0.56
C ALA A 122 1.46 -19.59 -2.07
N ASN A 123 2.15 -20.61 -2.59
CA ASN A 123 2.39 -20.79 -4.02
C ASN A 123 1.07 -20.94 -4.79
N SER A 124 0.15 -21.76 -4.28
CA SER A 124 -1.17 -21.95 -4.90
C SER A 124 -1.95 -20.65 -5.00
N ILE A 125 -2.04 -19.88 -3.90
CA ILE A 125 -2.77 -18.60 -3.88
C ILE A 125 -2.08 -17.58 -4.77
N ALA A 126 -0.75 -17.48 -4.76
CA ALA A 126 -0.02 -16.54 -5.59
C ALA A 126 -0.27 -16.79 -7.08
N SER A 127 -0.14 -18.05 -7.52
CA SER A 127 -0.40 -18.46 -8.92
C SER A 127 -1.84 -18.18 -9.33
N GLU A 128 -2.82 -18.53 -8.49
CA GLU A 128 -4.23 -18.26 -8.77
C GLU A 128 -4.51 -16.76 -8.93
N ARG A 129 -4.05 -15.95 -7.97
CA ARG A 129 -4.32 -14.50 -7.98
C ARG A 129 -3.62 -13.79 -9.13
N MET A 130 -2.39 -14.16 -9.46
CA MET A 130 -1.67 -13.61 -10.60
C MET A 130 -2.31 -14.04 -11.91
N GLY A 131 -2.74 -15.29 -12.03
CA GLY A 131 -3.49 -15.76 -13.20
C GLY A 131 -4.81 -15.00 -13.43
N GLN A 132 -5.52 -14.62 -12.37
CA GLN A 132 -6.76 -13.80 -12.46
C GLN A 132 -6.53 -12.43 -13.10
N ILE A 133 -5.33 -11.86 -13.00
CA ILE A 133 -4.95 -10.58 -13.61
C ILE A 133 -4.12 -10.76 -14.89
N GLY A 134 -4.06 -11.98 -15.43
CA GLY A 134 -3.38 -12.28 -16.69
C GLY A 134 -1.87 -12.46 -16.59
N ILE A 135 -1.31 -12.59 -15.39
CA ILE A 135 0.11 -12.87 -15.17
C ILE A 135 0.29 -14.38 -14.99
N ASP A 136 0.95 -15.01 -15.96
CA ASP A 136 1.30 -16.43 -15.89
C ASP A 136 2.65 -16.60 -15.20
N VAL A 137 2.63 -17.11 -13.97
CA VAL A 137 3.85 -17.40 -13.19
C VAL A 137 4.16 -18.89 -13.33
N ARG A 138 5.15 -19.23 -14.14
CA ARG A 138 5.57 -20.63 -14.39
C ARG A 138 6.07 -21.31 -13.12
N ASP A 139 6.87 -20.60 -12.33
CA ASP A 139 7.39 -21.10 -11.05
C ASP A 139 7.31 -19.99 -9.98
N PRO A 140 6.30 -20.02 -9.10
CA PRO A 140 6.16 -19.03 -8.03
C PRO A 140 7.27 -19.09 -6.97
N SER A 141 8.07 -20.17 -6.95
CA SER A 141 9.24 -20.32 -6.07
C SER A 141 10.51 -19.67 -6.63
N GLN A 142 10.51 -19.27 -7.91
CA GLN A 142 11.64 -18.61 -8.56
C GLN A 142 11.94 -17.24 -7.91
N ALA A 143 13.24 -16.93 -7.75
CA ALA A 143 13.66 -15.63 -7.26
C ALA A 143 13.35 -14.52 -8.30
N VAL A 144 12.72 -13.42 -7.86
CA VAL A 144 12.33 -12.31 -8.75
C VAL A 144 13.51 -11.72 -9.52
N GLY A 145 14.71 -11.71 -8.92
CA GLY A 145 15.93 -11.22 -9.56
C GLY A 145 16.35 -11.99 -10.81
N THR A 146 15.90 -13.24 -10.98
CA THR A 146 16.21 -14.09 -12.14
C THR A 146 15.16 -13.98 -13.25
N MET A 147 14.08 -13.22 -13.04
CA MET A 147 13.02 -13.00 -14.03
C MET A 147 13.41 -11.90 -14.99
N SER A 148 12.88 -11.96 -16.21
CA SER A 148 13.02 -10.90 -17.20
C SER A 148 12.29 -9.61 -16.79
N GLY A 149 12.67 -8.48 -17.39
CA GLY A 149 12.05 -7.18 -17.04
C GLY A 149 10.54 -7.11 -17.27
N GLY A 150 10.00 -7.91 -18.18
CA GLY A 150 8.56 -7.98 -18.44
C GLY A 150 7.78 -8.94 -17.54
N GLU A 151 8.49 -9.76 -16.75
CA GLU A 151 7.92 -10.72 -15.81
C GLU A 151 7.98 -10.24 -14.35
N ARG A 152 8.65 -9.09 -14.10
CA ARG A 152 8.82 -8.48 -12.77
C ARG A 152 7.67 -7.61 -12.35
#